data_81220150e719527ee800ebdc15ba3b2d
#
_entry.id   81220150e719527ee800ebdc15ba3b2d
#
_cell.length_a   1.000
_cell.length_b   1.000
_cell.length_c   1.000
_cell.angle_alpha   90.00
_cell.angle_beta   90.00
_cell.angle_gamma   90.00
#
_symmetry.space_group_name_H-M   'P 1'
#
loop_
_entity.id
_entity.type
_entity.pdbx_description
1 polymer ?
#
loop_
_entity_poly.entity_id
_entity_poly.type
_entity_poly.pdbx_seq_one_letter_code
_entity_poly.pdbx_strand_id
1 'polypeptide(L)'
;AYASLFKQPDLIKKQIYLLAPTGRASKRLKEVTLHPNACTIHKFLGYQGHGYFSALEEGPIDAKLIIIDEFSMVDISLASILFKCIAPNTKIIIVGDVDQLPAVGAGDVLRDLIESKEISTIKLDKIHRQASDSTIVKLAHEINEGYLPQSVIEKQHDRNFIACEDDRIVEIIKQVVKQGIASNMDLIKDIQVLVPMYKGLVGIDSINYNLQDTFNSTGKEIIYNGKRLRENDKVIQLVNRQEKQVMNGDIGYIRAINIENESFKSLDVM
;
A
#
# COMPACT_ATOMS: atom_id res chain seq x y z
N ALA A 1 -0.54 25.94 -6.44
CA ALA A 1 -1.69 26.54 -7.10
C ALA A 1 -2.69 27.16 -6.11
N TYR A 2 -3.32 26.38 -5.19
CA TYR A 2 -4.35 26.91 -4.28
C TYR A 2 -3.83 28.04 -3.38
N ALA A 3 -2.66 27.88 -2.74
CA ALA A 3 -2.07 28.89 -1.86
C ALA A 3 -1.76 30.22 -2.57
N SER A 4 -1.44 30.19 -3.86
CA SER A 4 -1.12 31.40 -4.65
C SER A 4 -2.34 32.32 -4.90
N LEU A 5 -3.55 31.84 -4.62
CA LEU A 5 -4.78 32.64 -4.70
C LEU A 5 -4.97 33.59 -3.51
N PHE A 6 -4.12 33.52 -2.49
CA PHE A 6 -4.24 34.28 -1.27
C PHE A 6 -3.17 35.38 -1.16
N LYS A 7 -3.47 36.42 -0.38
CA LYS A 7 -2.52 37.55 -0.13
C LYS A 7 -1.24 37.12 0.58
N GLN A 8 -1.30 36.02 1.37
CA GLN A 8 -0.17 35.48 2.14
C GLN A 8 0.00 33.97 1.82
N PRO A 9 0.53 33.63 0.63
CA PRO A 9 0.56 32.24 0.17
C PRO A 9 1.35 31.30 1.09
N ASP A 10 2.42 31.75 1.72
CA ASP A 10 3.26 30.92 2.60
C ASP A 10 2.57 30.57 3.92
N LEU A 11 1.77 31.49 4.49
CA LEU A 11 0.94 31.19 5.67
C LEU A 11 -0.16 30.19 5.32
N ILE A 12 -0.84 30.42 4.22
CA ILE A 12 -1.90 29.49 3.74
C ILE A 12 -1.31 28.12 3.41
N LYS A 13 -0.11 28.05 2.84
CA LYS A 13 0.57 26.79 2.55
C LYS A 13 0.78 25.93 3.81
N LYS A 14 1.02 26.57 4.97
CA LYS A 14 1.13 25.86 6.26
C LYS A 14 -0.20 25.26 6.74
N GLN A 15 -1.33 25.79 6.26
CA GLN A 15 -2.68 25.31 6.58
C GLN A 15 -3.25 24.36 5.52
N ILE A 16 -2.41 23.89 4.57
CA ILE A 16 -2.76 22.85 3.60
C ILE A 16 -2.16 21.55 4.08
N TYR A 17 -2.95 20.49 4.12
CA TYR A 17 -2.54 19.15 4.51
C TYR A 17 -2.80 18.17 3.38
N LEU A 18 -1.84 17.27 3.17
CA LEU A 18 -1.96 16.15 2.23
C LEU A 18 -1.94 14.87 3.04
N LEU A 19 -3.03 14.15 3.04
CA LEU A 19 -3.23 13.00 3.90
C LEU A 19 -3.36 11.71 3.08
N ALA A 20 -2.95 10.59 3.67
CA ALA A 20 -3.22 9.26 3.14
C ALA A 20 -3.43 8.27 4.30
N PRO A 21 -4.14 7.16 4.10
CA PRO A 21 -4.36 6.17 5.16
C PRO A 21 -3.09 5.40 5.53
N THR A 22 -2.15 5.22 4.59
CA THR A 22 -0.93 4.44 4.79
C THR A 22 0.34 5.29 4.79
N GLY A 23 1.38 4.79 5.50
CA GLY A 23 2.70 5.43 5.52
C GLY A 23 3.33 5.54 4.13
N ARG A 24 3.21 4.49 3.31
CA ARG A 24 3.75 4.45 1.95
C ARG A 24 3.09 5.49 1.05
N ALA A 25 1.76 5.59 1.07
CA ALA A 25 1.04 6.57 0.27
C ALA A 25 1.38 8.00 0.70
N SER A 26 1.45 8.27 2.01
CA SER A 26 1.83 9.59 2.52
C SER A 26 3.27 9.99 2.18
N LYS A 27 4.22 9.03 2.21
CA LYS A 27 5.60 9.24 1.78
C LYS A 27 5.67 9.60 0.31
N ARG A 28 4.95 8.85 -0.54
CA ARG A 28 4.87 9.14 -1.98
C ARG A 28 4.25 10.52 -2.26
N LEU A 29 3.17 10.88 -1.57
CA LEU A 29 2.59 12.24 -1.66
C LEU A 29 3.64 13.30 -1.32
N LYS A 30 4.42 13.10 -0.26
CA LYS A 30 5.47 14.02 0.15
C LYS A 30 6.59 14.14 -0.91
N GLU A 31 7.02 13.02 -1.48
CA GLU A 31 8.07 12.98 -2.52
C GLU A 31 7.63 13.68 -3.81
N VAL A 32 6.40 13.42 -4.27
CA VAL A 32 5.88 14.00 -5.52
C VAL A 32 5.52 15.48 -5.38
N THR A 33 4.95 15.87 -4.24
CA THR A 33 4.45 17.24 -4.04
C THR A 33 5.46 18.15 -3.36
N LEU A 34 6.49 17.59 -2.71
CA LEU A 34 7.44 18.29 -1.85
C LEU A 34 6.75 19.13 -0.76
N HIS A 35 5.52 18.72 -0.36
CA HIS A 35 4.73 19.45 0.62
C HIS A 35 5.10 19.04 2.05
N PRO A 36 5.44 19.99 2.95
CA PRO A 36 5.91 19.65 4.30
C PRO A 36 4.87 18.95 5.16
N ASN A 37 3.57 19.26 4.96
CA ASN A 37 2.46 18.72 5.73
C ASN A 37 1.83 17.47 5.07
N ALA A 38 2.60 16.69 4.33
CA ALA A 38 2.16 15.39 3.85
C ALA A 38 2.41 14.34 4.94
N CYS A 39 1.34 13.67 5.40
CA CYS A 39 1.42 12.66 6.46
C CYS A 39 0.24 11.67 6.41
N THR A 40 0.26 10.67 7.29
CA THR A 40 -0.88 9.76 7.43
C THR A 40 -2.04 10.44 8.18
N ILE A 41 -3.28 9.98 7.92
CA ILE A 41 -4.47 10.42 8.65
C ILE A 41 -4.27 10.23 10.17
N HIS A 42 -3.73 9.08 10.58
CA HIS A 42 -3.43 8.78 11.99
C HIS A 42 -2.48 9.81 12.61
N LYS A 43 -1.40 10.18 11.89
CA LYS A 43 -0.46 11.20 12.36
C LYS A 43 -1.09 12.59 12.44
N PHE A 44 -1.91 12.96 11.46
CA PHE A 44 -2.64 14.21 11.44
C PHE A 44 -3.59 14.35 12.63
N LEU A 45 -4.21 13.25 13.04
CA LEU A 45 -5.13 13.19 14.19
C LEU A 45 -4.43 12.95 15.53
N GLY A 46 -3.09 12.86 15.57
CA GLY A 46 -2.33 12.64 16.80
C GLY A 46 -2.58 11.26 17.43
N TYR A 47 -2.60 10.19 16.62
CA TYR A 47 -2.80 8.82 17.12
C TYR A 47 -1.67 8.37 18.04
N GLN A 48 -2.00 7.93 19.27
CA GLN A 48 -1.06 7.49 20.30
C GLN A 48 -1.15 6.01 20.66
N GLY A 49 -1.96 5.25 19.94
CA GLY A 49 -2.21 3.82 20.21
C GLY A 49 -3.56 3.59 20.90
N HIS A 50 -3.96 2.32 20.96
CA HIS A 50 -5.19 1.86 21.63
C HIS A 50 -6.47 2.64 21.28
N GLY A 51 -6.56 3.16 20.05
CA GLY A 51 -7.72 3.93 19.59
C GLY A 51 -7.78 5.38 20.10
N TYR A 52 -6.75 5.87 20.79
CA TYR A 52 -6.68 7.24 21.28
C TYR A 52 -6.11 8.19 20.21
N PHE A 53 -6.81 9.34 20.02
CA PHE A 53 -6.46 10.42 19.09
C PHE A 53 -6.49 11.74 19.82
N SER A 54 -5.35 12.44 19.97
CA SER A 54 -5.27 13.69 20.72
C SER A 54 -6.12 14.81 20.13
N ALA A 55 -6.34 14.83 18.82
CA ALA A 55 -7.19 15.80 18.14
C ALA A 55 -8.65 15.78 18.62
N LEU A 56 -9.15 14.69 19.22
CA LEU A 56 -10.50 14.65 19.80
C LEU A 56 -10.62 15.52 21.05
N GLU A 57 -9.53 15.72 21.80
CA GLU A 57 -9.48 16.53 23.03
C GLU A 57 -9.00 17.96 22.77
N GLU A 58 -8.10 18.14 21.79
CA GLU A 58 -7.52 19.46 21.46
C GLU A 58 -8.51 20.37 20.71
N GLY A 59 -9.60 19.81 20.19
CA GLY A 59 -10.61 20.55 19.43
C GLY A 59 -10.33 20.54 17.91
N PRO A 60 -11.20 21.22 17.13
CA PRO A 60 -11.15 21.15 15.67
C PRO A 60 -9.84 21.71 15.10
N ILE A 61 -9.23 20.93 14.21
CA ILE A 61 -8.00 21.32 13.50
C ILE A 61 -8.32 22.41 12.48
N ASP A 62 -7.71 23.58 12.64
CA ASP A 62 -7.87 24.71 11.70
C ASP A 62 -6.99 24.48 10.47
N ALA A 63 -7.62 24.05 9.38
CA ALA A 63 -7.00 23.90 8.08
C ALA A 63 -7.79 24.65 7.01
N LYS A 64 -7.10 25.18 6.00
CA LYS A 64 -7.76 25.81 4.83
C LYS A 64 -8.12 24.79 3.75
N LEU A 65 -7.29 23.77 3.62
CA LEU A 65 -7.49 22.70 2.64
C LEU A 65 -6.89 21.40 3.17
N ILE A 66 -7.66 20.34 3.08
CA ILE A 66 -7.19 18.98 3.30
C ILE A 66 -7.43 18.18 2.00
N ILE A 67 -6.39 17.55 1.49
CA ILE A 67 -6.49 16.62 0.37
C ILE A 67 -6.16 15.24 0.91
N ILE A 68 -7.05 14.28 0.69
CA ILE A 68 -6.92 12.91 1.20
C ILE A 68 -6.86 11.97 0.01
N ASP A 69 -5.74 11.28 -0.14
CA ASP A 69 -5.51 10.31 -1.20
C ASP A 69 -5.73 8.87 -0.69
N GLU A 70 -6.00 7.92 -1.59
CA GLU A 70 -6.29 6.51 -1.30
C GLU A 70 -7.45 6.33 -0.29
N PHE A 71 -8.50 7.15 -0.40
CA PHE A 71 -9.60 7.18 0.59
C PHE A 71 -10.43 5.89 0.60
N SER A 72 -10.40 5.07 -0.44
CA SER A 72 -11.02 3.73 -0.46
C SER A 72 -10.56 2.82 0.67
N MET A 73 -9.36 3.06 1.23
CA MET A 73 -8.82 2.32 2.37
C MET A 73 -9.23 2.87 3.74
N VAL A 74 -10.09 3.90 3.80
CA VAL A 74 -10.52 4.54 5.04
C VAL A 74 -11.85 3.95 5.49
N ASP A 75 -11.85 3.29 6.66
CA ASP A 75 -13.06 2.72 7.27
C ASP A 75 -13.93 3.79 7.93
N ILE A 76 -15.16 3.40 8.33
CA ILE A 76 -16.13 4.31 8.93
C ILE A 76 -15.66 4.89 10.26
N SER A 77 -14.88 4.14 11.05
CA SER A 77 -14.37 4.59 12.34
C SER A 77 -13.36 5.70 12.19
N LEU A 78 -12.36 5.50 11.30
CA LEU A 78 -11.35 6.51 11.01
C LEU A 78 -11.94 7.74 10.32
N ALA A 79 -12.87 7.55 9.38
CA ALA A 79 -13.59 8.65 8.73
C ALA A 79 -14.38 9.49 9.73
N SER A 80 -15.11 8.84 10.65
CA SER A 80 -15.88 9.53 11.70
C SER A 80 -14.99 10.40 12.58
N ILE A 81 -13.85 9.87 13.03
CA ILE A 81 -12.89 10.64 13.84
C ILE A 81 -12.33 11.81 13.03
N LEU A 82 -11.91 11.56 11.79
CA LEU A 82 -11.36 12.58 10.90
C LEU A 82 -12.32 13.76 10.72
N PHE A 83 -13.57 13.50 10.34
CA PHE A 83 -14.54 14.56 10.10
C PHE A 83 -14.96 15.30 11.38
N LYS A 84 -14.96 14.65 12.54
CA LYS A 84 -15.20 15.31 13.84
C LYS A 84 -14.08 16.27 14.24
N CYS A 85 -12.83 15.96 13.87
CA CYS A 85 -11.67 16.77 14.23
C CYS A 85 -11.35 17.88 13.23
N ILE A 86 -12.09 18.03 12.13
CA ILE A 86 -11.85 19.07 11.13
C ILE A 86 -12.79 20.28 11.39
N ALA A 87 -12.23 21.49 11.32
CA ALA A 87 -13.01 22.72 11.49
C ALA A 87 -14.05 22.90 10.35
N PRO A 88 -15.26 23.42 10.63
CA PRO A 88 -16.36 23.50 9.66
C PRO A 88 -16.05 24.25 8.35
N ASN A 89 -15.12 25.20 8.38
CA ASN A 89 -14.75 26.00 7.21
C ASN A 89 -13.59 25.42 6.39
N THR A 90 -13.14 24.24 6.71
CA THR A 90 -12.07 23.55 5.98
C THR A 90 -12.58 23.01 4.65
N LYS A 91 -11.89 23.31 3.57
CA LYS A 91 -12.15 22.63 2.27
C LYS A 91 -11.52 21.26 2.28
N ILE A 92 -12.27 20.25 1.83
CA ILE A 92 -11.81 18.86 1.75
C ILE A 92 -11.89 18.39 0.31
N ILE A 93 -10.82 17.77 -0.17
CA ILE A 93 -10.78 17.04 -1.45
C ILE A 93 -10.46 15.59 -1.12
N ILE A 94 -11.36 14.71 -1.48
CA ILE A 94 -11.22 13.26 -1.31
C ILE A 94 -10.84 12.67 -2.66
N VAL A 95 -9.78 11.87 -2.70
CA VAL A 95 -9.30 11.15 -3.88
C VAL A 95 -9.24 9.67 -3.54
N GLY A 96 -9.76 8.82 -4.40
CA GLY A 96 -9.74 7.38 -4.20
C GLY A 96 -10.36 6.65 -5.38
N ASP A 97 -10.29 5.34 -5.33
CA ASP A 97 -10.79 4.44 -6.37
C ASP A 97 -11.76 3.43 -5.75
N VAL A 98 -13.04 3.55 -6.06
CA VAL A 98 -14.11 2.67 -5.55
C VAL A 98 -14.03 1.25 -6.11
N ASP A 99 -13.24 1.05 -7.15
CA ASP A 99 -13.05 -0.25 -7.82
C ASP A 99 -11.87 -1.02 -7.25
N GLN A 100 -11.06 -0.37 -6.37
CA GLN A 100 -10.02 -1.04 -5.58
C GLN A 100 -10.60 -1.77 -4.36
N LEU A 101 -9.78 -2.60 -3.71
CA LEU A 101 -10.18 -3.28 -2.47
C LEU A 101 -10.59 -2.25 -1.41
N PRO A 102 -11.74 -2.46 -0.75
CA PRO A 102 -12.21 -1.57 0.30
C PRO A 102 -11.33 -1.65 1.55
N ALA A 103 -11.60 -0.78 2.51
CA ALA A 103 -10.99 -0.81 3.83
C ALA A 103 -11.15 -2.18 4.51
N VAL A 104 -10.15 -2.58 5.30
CA VAL A 104 -10.22 -3.81 6.11
C VAL A 104 -11.26 -3.68 7.24
N GLY A 105 -11.45 -2.46 7.76
CA GLY A 105 -12.49 -2.13 8.73
C GLY A 105 -13.88 -2.02 8.11
N ALA A 106 -14.90 -1.84 8.94
CA ALA A 106 -16.29 -1.75 8.47
C ALA A 106 -16.57 -0.46 7.69
N GLY A 107 -17.43 -0.56 6.67
CA GLY A 107 -17.95 0.54 5.86
C GLY A 107 -17.15 0.79 4.57
N ASP A 108 -17.87 1.20 3.53
CA ASP A 108 -17.31 1.64 2.24
C ASP A 108 -17.60 3.15 2.06
N VAL A 109 -16.92 3.94 2.91
CA VAL A 109 -17.22 5.36 3.06
C VAL A 109 -17.10 6.13 1.76
N LEU A 110 -16.11 5.81 0.91
CA LEU A 110 -15.93 6.50 -0.37
C LEU A 110 -17.12 6.26 -1.29
N ARG A 111 -17.56 5.02 -1.41
CA ARG A 111 -18.72 4.65 -2.22
C ARG A 111 -20.00 5.31 -1.70
N ASP A 112 -20.22 5.23 -0.38
CA ASP A 112 -21.39 5.83 0.27
C ASP A 112 -21.46 7.34 0.04
N LEU A 113 -20.34 8.06 0.14
CA LEU A 113 -20.25 9.48 -0.14
C LEU A 113 -20.60 9.82 -1.59
N ILE A 114 -20.14 9.03 -2.55
CA ILE A 114 -20.44 9.21 -3.99
C ILE A 114 -21.91 8.91 -4.27
N GLU A 115 -22.44 7.81 -3.74
CA GLU A 115 -23.83 7.37 -3.97
C GLU A 115 -24.85 8.29 -3.29
N SER A 116 -24.50 8.96 -2.21
CA SER A 116 -25.35 9.96 -1.56
C SER A 116 -25.72 11.12 -2.46
N LYS A 117 -24.88 11.45 -3.45
CA LYS A 117 -24.99 12.63 -4.35
C LYS A 117 -25.01 13.98 -3.64
N GLU A 118 -24.74 14.01 -2.36
CA GLU A 118 -24.65 15.25 -1.56
C GLU A 118 -23.32 15.98 -1.77
N ILE A 119 -22.29 15.27 -2.30
CA ILE A 119 -20.95 15.80 -2.52
C ILE A 119 -20.65 15.83 -4.02
N SER A 120 -20.14 16.99 -4.49
CA SER A 120 -19.71 17.12 -5.89
C SER A 120 -18.61 16.12 -6.21
N THR A 121 -18.85 15.26 -7.19
CA THR A 121 -17.94 14.19 -7.58
C THR A 121 -17.46 14.38 -9.02
N ILE A 122 -16.18 14.17 -9.26
CA ILE A 122 -15.56 14.13 -10.58
C ILE A 122 -14.97 12.73 -10.78
N LYS A 123 -15.47 11.99 -11.77
CA LYS A 123 -14.93 10.70 -12.16
C LYS A 123 -13.87 10.88 -13.24
N LEU A 124 -12.67 10.32 -13.02
CA LEU A 124 -11.61 10.26 -14.03
C LEU A 124 -11.79 8.95 -14.82
N ASP A 125 -12.02 9.06 -16.10
CA ASP A 125 -12.34 7.95 -17.02
C ASP A 125 -11.17 7.57 -17.94
N LYS A 126 -10.10 8.39 -17.99
CA LYS A 126 -8.93 8.14 -18.85
C LYS A 126 -7.76 7.59 -18.07
N ILE A 127 -7.29 6.42 -18.49
CA ILE A 127 -6.12 5.76 -17.91
C ILE A 127 -4.88 6.26 -18.63
N HIS A 128 -3.99 6.95 -17.89
CA HIS A 128 -2.73 7.48 -18.42
C HIS A 128 -1.49 6.73 -17.90
N ARG A 129 -1.66 5.85 -16.92
CA ARG A 129 -0.54 5.21 -16.19
C ARG A 129 0.02 3.99 -16.91
N GLN A 130 -0.77 3.36 -17.78
CA GLN A 130 -0.42 2.15 -18.50
C GLN A 130 -0.56 2.35 -20.00
N ALA A 131 0.12 1.50 -20.80
CA ALA A 131 -0.02 1.54 -22.25
C ALA A 131 -1.49 1.37 -22.67
N SER A 132 -1.91 2.09 -23.67
CA SER A 132 -3.29 2.11 -24.18
C SER A 132 -3.80 0.72 -24.64
N ASP A 133 -2.88 -0.21 -24.87
CA ASP A 133 -3.12 -1.58 -25.33
C ASP A 133 -2.99 -2.66 -24.23
N SER A 134 -2.84 -2.26 -22.94
CA SER A 134 -2.71 -3.22 -21.85
C SER A 134 -3.94 -4.12 -21.70
N THR A 135 -3.71 -5.43 -21.84
CA THR A 135 -4.76 -6.45 -21.67
C THR A 135 -5.09 -6.68 -20.20
N ILE A 136 -4.19 -6.33 -19.27
CA ILE A 136 -4.44 -6.35 -17.83
C ILE A 136 -5.50 -5.32 -17.46
N VAL A 137 -5.37 -4.08 -17.97
CA VAL A 137 -6.33 -3.01 -17.71
C VAL A 137 -7.71 -3.36 -18.27
N LYS A 138 -7.74 -3.86 -19.51
CA LYS A 138 -9.00 -4.28 -20.14
C LYS A 138 -9.69 -5.36 -19.32
N LEU A 139 -8.97 -6.39 -18.91
CA LEU A 139 -9.50 -7.45 -18.07
C LEU A 139 -10.00 -6.93 -16.71
N ALA A 140 -9.29 -6.01 -16.08
CA ALA A 140 -9.70 -5.42 -14.81
C ALA A 140 -11.04 -4.67 -14.94
N HIS A 141 -11.25 -3.92 -16.02
CA HIS A 141 -12.53 -3.26 -16.31
C HIS A 141 -13.66 -4.26 -16.54
N GLU A 142 -13.42 -5.29 -17.36
CA GLU A 142 -14.41 -6.33 -17.63
C GLU A 142 -14.84 -7.06 -16.35
N ILE A 143 -13.91 -7.39 -15.47
CA ILE A 143 -14.19 -7.98 -14.15
C ILE A 143 -15.01 -7.03 -13.29
N ASN A 144 -14.66 -5.75 -13.26
CA ASN A 144 -15.35 -4.74 -12.46
C ASN A 144 -16.81 -4.53 -12.94
N GLU A 145 -17.08 -4.67 -14.23
CA GLU A 145 -18.41 -4.69 -14.81
C GLU A 145 -19.17 -6.00 -14.57
N GLY A 146 -18.57 -6.97 -13.88
CA GLY A 146 -19.14 -8.28 -13.60
C GLY A 146 -19.06 -9.27 -14.77
N TYR A 147 -18.23 -8.97 -15.76
CA TYR A 147 -18.02 -9.83 -16.93
C TYR A 147 -16.64 -10.47 -16.89
N LEU A 148 -16.60 -11.80 -17.04
CA LEU A 148 -15.36 -12.55 -17.19
C LEU A 148 -15.24 -13.09 -18.62
N PRO A 149 -14.38 -12.48 -19.47
CA PRO A 149 -14.25 -12.89 -20.85
C PRO A 149 -13.60 -14.27 -20.98
N GLN A 150 -13.96 -15.04 -22.01
CA GLN A 150 -13.30 -16.32 -22.31
C GLN A 150 -11.79 -16.16 -22.54
N SER A 151 -11.35 -15.01 -23.05
CA SER A 151 -9.94 -14.68 -23.25
C SER A 151 -9.13 -14.58 -21.94
N VAL A 152 -9.75 -14.68 -20.75
CA VAL A 152 -9.03 -14.70 -19.47
C VAL A 152 -7.99 -15.81 -19.40
N ILE A 153 -8.30 -16.99 -19.96
CA ILE A 153 -7.41 -18.15 -19.98
C ILE A 153 -6.39 -18.12 -21.13
N GLU A 154 -6.47 -17.16 -22.03
CA GLU A 154 -5.55 -17.03 -23.15
C GLU A 154 -4.31 -16.25 -22.75
N LYS A 155 -3.14 -16.72 -23.24
CA LYS A 155 -1.89 -15.98 -23.07
C LYS A 155 -1.93 -14.69 -23.90
N GLN A 156 -1.68 -13.58 -23.27
CA GLN A 156 -1.55 -12.27 -23.89
C GLN A 156 -0.09 -11.76 -23.78
N HIS A 157 0.19 -10.59 -24.37
CA HIS A 157 1.53 -10.04 -24.35
C HIS A 157 1.98 -9.58 -22.95
N ASP A 158 1.05 -9.15 -22.09
CA ASP A 158 1.30 -8.62 -20.75
C ASP A 158 0.66 -9.42 -19.62
N ARG A 159 -0.07 -10.51 -19.92
CA ARG A 159 -0.67 -11.40 -18.92
C ARG A 159 -0.71 -12.85 -19.39
N ASN A 160 -0.76 -13.75 -18.42
CA ASN A 160 -0.96 -15.17 -18.65
C ASN A 160 -1.79 -15.78 -17.50
N PHE A 161 -2.65 -16.74 -17.83
CA PHE A 161 -3.39 -17.55 -16.88
C PHE A 161 -2.89 -18.99 -16.97
N ILE A 162 -2.51 -19.58 -15.84
CA ILE A 162 -2.01 -20.96 -15.78
C ILE A 162 -2.95 -21.74 -14.87
N ALA A 163 -3.81 -22.56 -15.47
CA ALA A 163 -4.65 -23.49 -14.72
C ALA A 163 -3.80 -24.65 -14.19
N CYS A 164 -3.91 -24.95 -12.89
CA CYS A 164 -3.22 -26.07 -12.27
C CYS A 164 -3.93 -26.49 -10.97
N GLU A 165 -3.62 -27.70 -10.52
CA GLU A 165 -4.05 -28.19 -9.20
C GLU A 165 -3.22 -27.54 -8.09
N ASP A 166 -3.78 -27.49 -6.88
CA ASP A 166 -3.19 -26.80 -5.74
C ASP A 166 -1.77 -27.29 -5.37
N ASP A 167 -1.52 -28.58 -5.52
CA ASP A 167 -0.22 -29.22 -5.25
C ASP A 167 0.89 -28.77 -6.21
N ARG A 168 0.53 -28.23 -7.37
CA ARG A 168 1.45 -27.76 -8.40
C ARG A 168 1.71 -26.26 -8.37
N ILE A 169 0.91 -25.49 -7.65
CA ILE A 169 0.99 -24.00 -7.63
C ILE A 169 2.39 -23.52 -7.24
N VAL A 170 2.96 -24.07 -6.17
CA VAL A 170 4.28 -23.67 -5.66
C VAL A 170 5.36 -23.89 -6.73
N GLU A 171 5.33 -25.04 -7.41
CA GLU A 171 6.31 -25.35 -8.44
C GLU A 171 6.16 -24.46 -9.68
N ILE A 172 4.93 -24.14 -10.06
CA ILE A 172 4.66 -23.21 -11.16
C ILE A 172 5.16 -21.80 -10.79
N ILE A 173 4.91 -21.33 -9.57
CA ILE A 173 5.44 -20.04 -9.11
C ILE A 173 6.96 -20.02 -9.21
N LYS A 174 7.67 -21.06 -8.75
CA LYS A 174 9.13 -21.18 -8.89
C LYS A 174 9.58 -21.09 -10.34
N GLN A 175 8.90 -21.78 -11.25
CA GLN A 175 9.22 -21.76 -12.67
C GLN A 175 9.04 -20.35 -13.27
N VAL A 176 7.93 -19.67 -12.96
CA VAL A 176 7.66 -18.30 -13.44
C VAL A 176 8.71 -17.31 -12.91
N VAL A 177 9.03 -17.40 -11.61
CA VAL A 177 10.08 -16.55 -11.01
C VAL A 177 11.44 -16.82 -11.67
N LYS A 178 11.80 -18.09 -11.89
CA LYS A 178 13.04 -18.48 -12.56
C LYS A 178 13.11 -17.93 -13.99
N GLN A 179 12.01 -17.97 -14.73
CA GLN A 179 11.93 -17.40 -16.08
C GLN A 179 12.10 -15.86 -16.04
N GLY A 180 11.48 -15.17 -15.07
CA GLY A 180 11.66 -13.72 -14.87
C GLY A 180 13.13 -13.37 -14.64
N ILE A 181 13.81 -14.08 -13.74
CA ILE A 181 15.26 -13.89 -13.47
C ILE A 181 16.09 -14.16 -14.73
N ALA A 182 15.78 -15.22 -15.48
CA ALA A 182 16.46 -15.54 -16.73
C ALA A 182 16.25 -14.46 -17.81
N SER A 183 15.18 -13.66 -17.68
CA SER A 183 14.89 -12.50 -18.53
C SER A 183 15.47 -11.18 -17.96
N ASN A 184 16.45 -11.25 -17.06
CA ASN A 184 17.11 -10.14 -16.39
C ASN A 184 16.22 -9.30 -15.44
N MET A 185 15.11 -9.86 -14.96
CA MET A 185 14.33 -9.22 -13.91
C MET A 185 15.04 -9.36 -12.54
N ASP A 186 15.06 -8.26 -11.78
CA ASP A 186 15.57 -8.26 -10.40
C ASP A 186 14.52 -8.88 -9.47
N LEU A 187 14.92 -9.91 -8.71
CA LEU A 187 14.02 -10.62 -7.80
C LEU A 187 13.39 -9.70 -6.73
N ILE A 188 14.12 -8.69 -6.30
CA ILE A 188 13.67 -7.78 -5.25
C ILE A 188 12.81 -6.66 -5.80
N LYS A 189 13.21 -6.07 -6.92
CA LYS A 189 12.60 -4.86 -7.46
C LYS A 189 11.45 -5.14 -8.45
N ASP A 190 11.62 -6.16 -9.30
CA ASP A 190 10.76 -6.37 -10.47
C ASP A 190 9.76 -7.51 -10.28
N ILE A 191 10.00 -8.44 -9.31
CA ILE A 191 9.15 -9.61 -9.12
C ILE A 191 8.42 -9.49 -7.78
N GLN A 192 7.08 -9.65 -7.80
CA GLN A 192 6.26 -9.72 -6.60
C GLN A 192 5.23 -10.85 -6.72
N VAL A 193 5.25 -11.78 -5.76
CA VAL A 193 4.22 -12.82 -5.63
C VAL A 193 3.16 -12.34 -4.64
N LEU A 194 1.90 -12.32 -5.07
CA LEU A 194 0.76 -11.97 -4.24
C LEU A 194 -0.01 -13.24 -3.89
N VAL A 195 -0.32 -13.43 -2.62
CA VAL A 195 -0.95 -14.63 -2.08
C VAL A 195 -2.11 -14.22 -1.17
N PRO A 196 -3.33 -14.74 -1.38
CA PRO A 196 -4.51 -14.29 -0.63
C PRO A 196 -4.61 -14.88 0.79
N MET A 197 -3.85 -15.93 1.11
CA MET A 197 -3.93 -16.65 2.39
C MET A 197 -2.58 -16.75 3.08
N TYR A 198 -2.58 -16.72 4.42
CA TYR A 198 -1.35 -16.89 5.20
C TYR A 198 -0.92 -18.36 5.34
N LYS A 199 -1.87 -19.27 5.59
CA LYS A 199 -1.64 -20.68 5.94
C LYS A 199 -2.04 -21.62 4.80
N GLY A 200 -1.61 -22.87 4.88
CA GLY A 200 -1.90 -23.92 3.90
C GLY A 200 -0.77 -24.15 2.92
N LEU A 201 -0.93 -25.13 2.04
CA LEU A 201 0.10 -25.54 1.06
C LEU A 201 0.49 -24.41 0.12
N VAL A 202 -0.47 -23.56 -0.24
CA VAL A 202 -0.30 -22.40 -1.13
C VAL A 202 -0.38 -21.07 -0.40
N GLY A 203 -0.23 -21.08 0.92
CA GLY A 203 -0.20 -19.87 1.75
C GLY A 203 1.15 -19.14 1.71
N ILE A 204 1.15 -17.88 2.18
CA ILE A 204 2.34 -17.01 2.20
C ILE A 204 3.53 -17.70 2.88
N ASP A 205 3.32 -18.36 4.02
CA ASP A 205 4.41 -18.99 4.77
C ASP A 205 5.07 -20.13 3.98
N SER A 206 4.26 -20.99 3.33
CA SER A 206 4.75 -22.07 2.49
C SER A 206 5.47 -21.55 1.25
N ILE A 207 4.89 -20.58 0.54
CA ILE A 207 5.48 -19.99 -0.66
C ILE A 207 6.79 -19.29 -0.34
N ASN A 208 6.85 -18.48 0.72
CA ASN A 208 8.08 -17.82 1.16
C ASN A 208 9.18 -18.82 1.47
N TYR A 209 8.86 -19.88 2.22
CA TYR A 209 9.81 -20.95 2.54
C TYR A 209 10.39 -21.57 1.26
N ASN A 210 9.52 -21.95 0.33
CA ASN A 210 9.92 -22.58 -0.92
C ASN A 210 10.73 -21.67 -1.85
N LEU A 211 10.36 -20.38 -1.93
CA LEU A 211 11.09 -19.41 -2.74
C LEU A 211 12.46 -19.10 -2.13
N GLN A 212 12.55 -18.96 -0.79
CA GLN A 212 13.81 -18.78 -0.09
C GLN A 212 14.77 -19.95 -0.34
N ASP A 213 14.32 -21.21 -0.19
CA ASP A 213 15.14 -22.37 -0.45
C ASP A 213 15.58 -22.49 -1.91
N THR A 214 14.76 -22.04 -2.84
CA THR A 214 15.06 -22.15 -4.27
C THR A 214 16.00 -21.05 -4.76
N PHE A 215 15.79 -19.80 -4.32
CA PHE A 215 16.46 -18.61 -4.87
C PHE A 215 17.46 -17.97 -3.93
N ASN A 216 17.42 -18.29 -2.64
CA ASN A 216 18.33 -17.81 -1.62
C ASN A 216 18.72 -18.94 -0.65
N SER A 217 19.32 -20.02 -1.19
CA SER A 217 19.64 -21.24 -0.44
C SER A 217 20.88 -21.11 0.45
N THR A 218 21.68 -20.08 0.28
CA THR A 218 22.96 -19.87 0.99
C THR A 218 22.93 -18.54 1.73
N GLY A 219 23.77 -18.42 2.76
CA GLY A 219 23.90 -17.21 3.57
C GLY A 219 23.63 -17.48 5.06
N LYS A 220 23.98 -16.50 5.87
CA LYS A 220 23.72 -16.56 7.31
C LYS A 220 22.23 -16.48 7.54
N GLU A 221 21.72 -17.36 8.40
CA GLU A 221 20.29 -17.40 8.71
C GLU A 221 20.01 -17.36 10.21
N ILE A 222 18.78 -17.01 10.55
CA ILE A 222 18.27 -17.00 11.92
C ILE A 222 16.77 -17.34 11.91
N ILE A 223 16.31 -17.95 12.99
CA ILE A 223 14.88 -18.08 13.26
C ILE A 223 14.47 -16.98 14.22
N TYR A 224 13.59 -16.09 13.78
CA TYR A 224 13.06 -14.99 14.58
C TYR A 224 11.54 -14.99 14.55
N ASN A 225 10.91 -15.06 15.73
CA ASN A 225 9.45 -15.17 15.87
C ASN A 225 8.82 -16.28 15.00
N GLY A 226 9.48 -17.44 14.93
CA GLY A 226 9.02 -18.59 14.15
C GLY A 226 9.21 -18.47 12.62
N LYS A 227 9.83 -17.39 12.15
CA LYS A 227 10.15 -17.17 10.74
C LYS A 227 11.65 -17.35 10.51
N ARG A 228 11.99 -18.07 9.44
CA ARG A 228 13.38 -18.20 8.97
C ARG A 228 13.73 -16.96 8.15
N LEU A 229 14.75 -16.23 8.58
CA LEU A 229 15.30 -15.06 7.90
C LEU A 229 16.73 -15.36 7.48
N ARG A 230 17.08 -14.99 6.27
CA ARG A 230 18.40 -15.23 5.69
C ARG A 230 18.93 -13.94 5.04
N GLU A 231 20.26 -13.76 5.05
CA GLU A 231 20.89 -12.66 4.30
C GLU A 231 20.45 -12.75 2.83
N ASN A 232 20.20 -11.61 2.21
CA ASN A 232 19.61 -11.40 0.89
C ASN A 232 18.09 -11.73 0.76
N ASP A 233 17.39 -12.08 1.85
CA ASP A 233 15.93 -12.20 1.78
C ASP A 233 15.30 -10.84 1.50
N LYS A 234 14.30 -10.86 0.60
CA LYS A 234 13.38 -9.75 0.41
C LYS A 234 12.44 -9.66 1.61
N VAL A 235 12.35 -8.49 2.20
CA VAL A 235 11.54 -8.24 3.40
C VAL A 235 10.66 -7.03 3.24
N ILE A 236 9.56 -7.02 4.01
CA ILE A 236 8.64 -5.89 4.09
C ILE A 236 8.57 -5.40 5.53
N GLN A 237 8.61 -4.09 5.72
CA GLN A 237 8.39 -3.46 7.01
C GLN A 237 6.90 -3.52 7.37
N LEU A 238 6.57 -4.05 8.54
CA LEU A 238 5.18 -4.20 9.00
C LEU A 238 4.72 -3.07 9.93
N VAL A 239 5.64 -2.33 10.54
CA VAL A 239 5.35 -1.29 11.53
C VAL A 239 6.14 -0.03 11.21
N ASN A 240 5.50 1.14 11.33
CA ASN A 240 6.19 2.41 11.12
C ASN A 240 7.29 2.61 12.17
N ARG A 241 8.51 2.96 11.74
CA ARG A 241 9.62 3.36 12.60
C ARG A 241 10.12 4.73 12.17
N GLN A 242 9.57 5.76 12.80
CA GLN A 242 9.83 7.17 12.42
C GLN A 242 11.29 7.55 12.64
N GLU A 243 11.92 7.06 13.71
CA GLU A 243 13.34 7.28 14.03
C GLU A 243 14.30 6.75 12.96
N LYS A 244 13.86 5.75 12.19
CA LYS A 244 14.61 5.16 11.06
C LYS A 244 14.10 5.59 9.70
N GLN A 245 13.07 6.43 9.66
CA GLN A 245 12.38 6.87 8.44
C GLN A 245 11.84 5.71 7.57
N VAL A 246 11.50 4.59 8.21
CA VAL A 246 10.96 3.40 7.56
C VAL A 246 9.48 3.25 7.89
N MET A 247 8.67 3.05 6.86
CA MET A 247 7.22 2.98 6.97
C MET A 247 6.70 1.55 6.73
N ASN A 248 5.51 1.28 7.24
CA ASN A 248 4.80 0.06 6.91
C ASN A 248 4.60 -0.04 5.38
N GLY A 249 4.97 -1.20 4.81
CA GLY A 249 4.93 -1.46 3.38
C GLY A 249 6.24 -1.14 2.63
N ASP A 250 7.24 -0.53 3.27
CA ASP A 250 8.57 -0.37 2.65
C ASP A 250 9.21 -1.75 2.43
N ILE A 251 9.74 -1.96 1.24
CA ILE A 251 10.38 -3.21 0.82
C ILE A 251 11.88 -2.99 0.78
N GLY A 252 12.62 -3.97 1.26
CA GLY A 252 14.07 -4.01 1.24
C GLY A 252 14.61 -5.43 1.19
N TYR A 253 15.89 -5.59 1.40
CA TYR A 253 16.52 -6.90 1.57
C TYR A 253 17.46 -6.91 2.76
N ILE A 254 17.63 -8.08 3.37
CA ILE A 254 18.54 -8.28 4.53
C ILE A 254 19.96 -8.25 4.01
N ARG A 255 20.72 -7.22 4.37
CA ARG A 255 22.12 -7.08 4.03
C ARG A 255 23.03 -7.89 4.97
N ALA A 256 22.71 -7.86 6.26
CA ALA A 256 23.47 -8.58 7.28
C ALA A 256 22.60 -8.97 8.47
N ILE A 257 22.92 -10.13 9.06
CA ILE A 257 22.34 -10.61 10.31
C ILE A 257 23.39 -10.48 11.40
N ASN A 258 23.14 -9.61 12.37
CA ASN A 258 24.03 -9.34 13.49
C ASN A 258 23.66 -10.23 14.68
N ILE A 259 24.63 -11.05 15.12
CA ILE A 259 24.50 -11.95 16.27
C ILE A 259 25.55 -11.54 17.29
N GLU A 260 25.18 -11.41 18.55
CA GLU A 260 26.05 -11.12 19.68
C GLU A 260 25.82 -12.16 20.78
N ASN A 261 26.89 -12.79 21.29
CA ASN A 261 26.82 -13.85 22.32
C ASN A 261 25.81 -14.96 21.94
N GLU A 262 25.84 -15.45 20.70
CA GLU A 262 24.96 -16.48 20.15
C GLU A 262 23.47 -16.07 20.09
N SER A 263 23.14 -14.82 20.39
CA SER A 263 21.80 -14.27 20.37
C SER A 263 21.62 -13.26 19.24
N PHE A 264 20.40 -13.25 18.66
CA PHE A 264 20.04 -12.27 17.65
C PHE A 264 20.09 -10.84 18.22
N LYS A 265 20.79 -9.94 17.56
CA LYS A 265 20.89 -8.52 17.92
C LYS A 265 20.08 -7.63 16.99
N SER A 266 20.33 -7.69 15.70
CA SER A 266 19.69 -6.82 14.73
C SER A 266 19.81 -7.35 13.29
N LEU A 267 18.96 -6.80 12.41
CA LEU A 267 19.08 -6.92 10.97
C LEU A 267 19.47 -5.58 10.36
N ASP A 268 20.41 -5.61 9.44
CA ASP A 268 20.68 -4.48 8.55
C ASP A 268 19.88 -4.70 7.26
N VAL A 269 18.96 -3.79 6.96
CA VAL A 269 18.08 -3.86 5.79
C VAL A 269 18.34 -2.65 4.88
N MET A 270 18.45 -2.89 3.57
CA MET A 270 18.61 -1.88 2.53
C MET A 270 17.39 -1.84 1.63
#